data_08dfaca5cb8bf77b731c084f685452c3
#
_entry.id   08dfaca5cb8bf77b731c084f685452c3
#
_cell.length_a   1.000
_cell.length_b   1.000
_cell.length_c   1.000
_cell.angle_alpha   90.00
_cell.angle_beta   90.00
_cell.angle_gamma   90.00
#
_symmetry.space_group_name_H-M   'P 1'
#
loop_
_entity.id
_entity.type
_entity.pdbx_description
1 polymer ?
#
loop_
_entity_poly.entity_id
_entity_poly.type
_entity_poly.pdbx_seq_one_letter_code
_entity_poly.pdbx_strand_id
1 'polypeptide(L)'
;NDVLQSSWPDEIKAVELSKEDEELSDDEKIKKAQHLVTEESYQEMKDIIAEEVTNCEAKLIRQTRHYQGKAMTIFSSMYSKLQIGIVLMVILMIGSYVMIRRLIVKPLISYDESIKLGEILPVIGAVELQNLAVTYNEIYVANKETEKLIRHEAEHDPLTDLFNRGSFDKLIHIYETGESPFALIFVDVDVFKEVNDTFGHGIGDQILRKVASVLKKQFRNIDYVCRIGGDEFAVIMVNSASDKRCTIKKKIEEANEELSNPTDSLPAVSLSVGVAFSDRKNPKGSISNDADAA
;
A
#
# COMPACT_ATOMS: atom_id res chain seq x y z
N ASN A 1 -77.56 67.37 -11.89
CA ASN A 1 -77.24 67.17 -10.44
C ASN A 1 -77.09 65.74 -9.99
N ASP A 2 -77.95 64.79 -10.48
CA ASP A 2 -77.95 63.41 -10.03
C ASP A 2 -76.66 62.58 -10.37
N VAL A 3 -75.97 62.90 -11.46
CA VAL A 3 -74.75 62.24 -11.90
C VAL A 3 -73.54 62.54 -11.01
N LEU A 4 -73.51 63.75 -10.43
CA LEU A 4 -72.43 64.11 -9.49
C LEU A 4 -72.56 63.47 -8.10
N GLN A 5 -73.80 63.24 -7.62
CA GLN A 5 -74.11 62.62 -6.32
C GLN A 5 -73.79 61.11 -6.33
N SER A 6 -73.82 60.44 -7.46
CA SER A 6 -73.53 58.99 -7.54
C SER A 6 -72.06 58.69 -7.30
N SER A 7 -71.15 59.65 -7.42
CA SER A 7 -69.72 59.48 -7.20
C SER A 7 -69.22 59.80 -5.79
N TRP A 8 -70.11 60.20 -4.89
CA TRP A 8 -69.74 60.56 -3.53
C TRP A 8 -69.65 59.34 -2.61
N PRO A 9 -68.78 59.31 -1.65
CA PRO A 9 -68.81 58.31 -0.62
C PRO A 9 -70.14 58.25 0.10
N ASP A 10 -70.55 57.02 0.46
CA ASP A 10 -71.90 56.79 1.05
C ASP A 10 -72.10 57.57 2.37
N GLU A 11 -71.03 57.86 3.10
CA GLU A 11 -71.07 58.70 4.32
C GLU A 11 -71.47 60.17 4.03
N ILE A 12 -71.13 60.68 2.87
CA ILE A 12 -71.52 62.03 2.46
C ILE A 12 -72.94 62.03 1.90
N LYS A 13 -73.36 60.97 1.27
CA LYS A 13 -74.74 60.78 0.79
C LYS A 13 -75.78 60.76 1.91
N ALA A 14 -75.36 60.34 3.11
CA ALA A 14 -76.20 60.15 4.27
C ALA A 14 -76.38 61.44 5.12
N VAL A 15 -75.69 62.53 4.73
CA VAL A 15 -75.84 63.81 5.45
C VAL A 15 -77.12 64.53 5.00
N GLU A 16 -78.07 64.54 5.90
CA GLU A 16 -79.35 65.32 5.69
C GLU A 16 -79.10 66.82 5.98
N LEU A 17 -79.53 67.62 5.07
CA LEU A 17 -79.52 69.07 5.29
C LEU A 17 -80.47 69.44 6.43
N SER A 18 -80.15 70.52 7.19
CA SER A 18 -81.05 71.00 8.19
C SER A 18 -82.32 71.56 7.53
N LYS A 19 -83.44 71.50 8.20
CA LYS A 19 -84.71 72.02 7.64
C LYS A 19 -84.60 73.49 7.19
N GLU A 20 -83.76 74.28 7.86
CA GLU A 20 -83.49 75.71 7.47
C GLU A 20 -82.64 75.81 6.18
N ASP A 21 -81.79 74.84 5.95
CA ASP A 21 -80.95 74.82 4.74
C ASP A 21 -81.70 74.26 3.54
N GLU A 22 -82.69 73.41 3.73
CA GLU A 22 -83.56 72.92 2.66
C GLU A 22 -84.42 74.04 2.00
N GLU A 23 -84.88 74.98 2.80
CA GLU A 23 -85.75 76.15 2.36
C GLU A 23 -84.97 77.24 1.63
N LEU A 24 -83.65 77.27 1.69
CA LEU A 24 -82.85 78.25 0.98
C LEU A 24 -82.83 78.08 -0.55
N SER A 25 -82.75 79.16 -1.29
CA SER A 25 -82.57 79.10 -2.73
C SER A 25 -81.17 78.60 -3.09
N ASP A 26 -80.99 78.06 -4.32
CA ASP A 26 -79.68 77.49 -4.74
C ASP A 26 -78.55 78.53 -4.64
N ASP A 27 -78.77 79.79 -4.92
CA ASP A 27 -77.76 80.83 -4.77
C ASP A 27 -77.41 81.09 -3.29
N GLU A 28 -78.39 81.03 -2.38
CA GLU A 28 -78.21 81.19 -0.94
C GLU A 28 -77.47 79.98 -0.35
N LYS A 29 -77.80 78.77 -0.82
CA LYS A 29 -77.08 77.52 -0.41
C LYS A 29 -75.60 77.60 -0.81
N ILE A 30 -75.31 78.10 -2.03
CA ILE A 30 -73.91 78.28 -2.52
C ILE A 30 -73.17 79.31 -1.67
N LYS A 31 -73.84 80.44 -1.37
CA LYS A 31 -73.23 81.50 -0.51
C LYS A 31 -72.95 80.98 0.91
N LYS A 32 -73.88 80.29 1.52
CA LYS A 32 -73.72 79.67 2.86
C LYS A 32 -72.63 78.63 2.86
N ALA A 33 -72.57 77.74 1.85
CA ALA A 33 -71.50 76.81 1.73
C ALA A 33 -70.10 77.44 1.55
N GLN A 34 -70.02 78.51 0.75
CA GLN A 34 -68.82 79.32 0.59
C GLN A 34 -68.39 80.01 1.91
N HIS A 35 -69.37 80.49 2.67
CA HIS A 35 -69.10 81.09 4.00
C HIS A 35 -68.59 80.06 4.97
N LEU A 36 -69.20 78.86 5.07
CA LEU A 36 -68.79 77.79 5.93
C LEU A 36 -67.36 77.31 5.59
N VAL A 37 -66.99 77.23 4.31
CA VAL A 37 -65.65 76.78 3.89
C VAL A 37 -64.59 77.85 4.15
N THR A 38 -65.00 79.15 4.20
CA THR A 38 -64.13 80.32 4.47
C THR A 38 -64.16 80.74 5.93
N GLU A 39 -65.04 80.16 6.78
CA GLU A 39 -65.12 80.42 8.19
C GLU A 39 -63.83 80.00 8.92
N GLU A 40 -63.35 80.80 9.83
CA GLU A 40 -62.10 80.63 10.54
C GLU A 40 -62.05 79.24 11.28
N SER A 41 -63.16 78.85 11.86
CA SER A 41 -63.31 77.55 12.53
C SER A 41 -63.11 76.37 11.58
N TYR A 42 -63.54 76.40 10.33
CA TYR A 42 -63.31 75.40 9.30
C TYR A 42 -61.83 75.28 8.89
N GLN A 43 -61.19 76.41 8.74
CA GLN A 43 -59.77 76.50 8.39
C GLN A 43 -58.92 75.99 9.59
N GLU A 44 -59.24 76.39 10.80
CA GLU A 44 -58.54 75.79 12.01
C GLU A 44 -58.71 74.26 12.11
N MET A 45 -59.93 73.76 11.89
CA MET A 45 -60.13 72.34 11.93
C MET A 45 -59.36 71.57 10.83
N LYS A 46 -59.33 72.11 9.63
CA LYS A 46 -58.56 71.60 8.50
C LYS A 46 -57.06 71.56 8.81
N ASP A 47 -56.54 72.64 9.42
CA ASP A 47 -55.12 72.74 9.79
C ASP A 47 -54.80 71.70 10.92
N ILE A 48 -55.68 71.55 11.89
CA ILE A 48 -55.54 70.47 12.94
C ILE A 48 -55.51 69.09 12.31
N ILE A 49 -56.44 68.74 11.41
CA ILE A 49 -56.47 67.45 10.71
C ILE A 49 -55.20 67.24 9.88
N ALA A 50 -54.73 68.29 9.14
CA ALA A 50 -53.51 68.22 8.36
C ALA A 50 -52.27 67.95 9.26
N GLU A 51 -52.20 68.57 10.42
CA GLU A 51 -51.14 68.37 11.42
C GLU A 51 -51.17 66.94 12.00
N GLU A 52 -52.38 66.49 12.37
CA GLU A 52 -52.56 65.10 12.93
C GLU A 52 -52.20 64.05 11.89
N VAL A 53 -52.60 64.27 10.60
CA VAL A 53 -52.23 63.33 9.52
C VAL A 53 -50.71 63.33 9.34
N THR A 54 -50.06 64.49 9.31
CA THR A 54 -48.60 64.63 9.21
C THR A 54 -47.88 63.98 10.40
N ASN A 55 -48.39 64.09 11.60
CA ASN A 55 -47.87 63.48 12.80
C ASN A 55 -48.03 61.95 12.77
N CYS A 56 -49.19 61.47 12.27
CA CYS A 56 -49.45 60.07 12.11
C CYS A 56 -48.49 59.43 11.07
N GLU A 57 -48.30 60.06 9.92
CA GLU A 57 -47.34 59.62 8.90
C GLU A 57 -45.92 59.59 9.46
N ALA A 58 -45.47 60.64 10.15
CA ALA A 58 -44.15 60.68 10.75
C ALA A 58 -43.95 59.55 11.77
N LYS A 59 -44.99 59.24 12.58
CA LYS A 59 -44.98 58.14 13.54
C LYS A 59 -44.89 56.77 12.88
N LEU A 60 -45.65 56.56 11.83
CA LEU A 60 -45.62 55.35 11.01
C LEU A 60 -44.24 55.12 10.35
N ILE A 61 -43.70 56.18 9.77
CA ILE A 61 -42.36 56.12 9.14
C ILE A 61 -41.29 55.76 10.18
N ARG A 62 -41.31 56.40 11.35
CA ARG A 62 -40.37 56.08 12.47
C ARG A 62 -40.52 54.64 12.91
N GLN A 63 -41.73 54.16 13.08
CA GLN A 63 -42.02 52.80 13.56
C GLN A 63 -41.56 51.76 12.50
N THR A 64 -41.87 52.03 11.24
CA THR A 64 -41.40 51.16 10.12
C THR A 64 -39.90 51.08 10.03
N ARG A 65 -39.20 52.22 10.10
CA ARG A 65 -37.73 52.26 10.11
C ARG A 65 -37.13 51.51 11.32
N HIS A 66 -37.76 51.60 12.47
CA HIS A 66 -37.32 50.89 13.68
C HIS A 66 -37.42 49.36 13.50
N TYR A 67 -38.56 48.85 12.98
CA TYR A 67 -38.72 47.44 12.68
C TYR A 67 -37.80 46.94 11.59
N GLN A 68 -37.62 47.71 10.52
CA GLN A 68 -36.66 47.39 9.45
C GLN A 68 -35.24 47.33 9.98
N GLY A 69 -34.82 48.27 10.84
CA GLY A 69 -33.50 48.24 11.46
C GLY A 69 -33.28 47.00 12.32
N LYS A 70 -34.26 46.64 13.17
CA LYS A 70 -34.20 45.39 13.96
C LYS A 70 -34.15 44.13 13.08
N ALA A 71 -34.99 44.07 12.05
CA ALA A 71 -34.98 42.94 11.13
C ALA A 71 -33.63 42.78 10.42
N MET A 72 -33.04 43.88 9.98
CA MET A 72 -31.75 43.89 9.30
C MET A 72 -30.59 43.45 10.19
N THR A 73 -30.59 43.84 11.49
CA THR A 73 -29.57 43.39 12.45
C THR A 73 -29.70 41.90 12.74
N ILE A 74 -30.91 41.38 12.90
CA ILE A 74 -31.17 39.95 13.10
C ILE A 74 -30.71 39.15 11.86
N PHE A 75 -31.10 39.61 10.66
CA PHE A 75 -30.73 39.00 9.39
C PHE A 75 -29.22 38.96 9.20
N SER A 76 -28.54 40.08 9.42
CA SER A 76 -27.08 40.19 9.35
C SER A 76 -26.39 39.24 10.32
N SER A 77 -26.87 39.13 11.56
CA SER A 77 -26.34 38.20 12.55
C SER A 77 -26.55 36.72 12.14
N MET A 78 -27.72 36.39 11.63
CA MET A 78 -27.99 35.02 11.12
C MET A 78 -27.11 34.69 9.91
N TYR A 79 -26.97 35.61 8.97
CA TYR A 79 -26.11 35.45 7.78
C TYR A 79 -24.64 35.23 8.16
N SER A 80 -24.13 36.05 9.08
CA SER A 80 -22.77 35.88 9.62
C SER A 80 -22.55 34.52 10.27
N LYS A 81 -23.47 34.04 11.10
CA LYS A 81 -23.41 32.71 11.72
C LYS A 81 -23.43 31.60 10.69
N LEU A 82 -24.26 31.72 9.64
CA LEU A 82 -24.33 30.76 8.54
C LEU A 82 -22.99 30.70 7.78
N GLN A 83 -22.39 31.86 7.46
CA GLN A 83 -21.08 31.91 6.82
C GLN A 83 -20.00 31.22 7.64
N ILE A 84 -19.95 31.48 8.97
CA ILE A 84 -19.00 30.83 9.88
C ILE A 84 -19.22 29.32 9.85
N GLY A 85 -20.48 28.85 9.89
CA GLY A 85 -20.82 27.43 9.81
C GLY A 85 -20.34 26.77 8.54
N ILE A 86 -20.52 27.44 7.38
CA ILE A 86 -20.04 26.92 6.10
C ILE A 86 -18.51 26.82 6.07
N VAL A 87 -17.80 27.86 6.53
CA VAL A 87 -16.33 27.87 6.59
C VAL A 87 -15.82 26.72 7.48
N LEU A 88 -16.43 26.54 8.64
CA LEU A 88 -16.07 25.45 9.57
C LEU A 88 -16.28 24.08 8.94
N MET A 89 -17.39 23.88 8.22
CA MET A 89 -17.69 22.63 7.51
C MET A 89 -16.67 22.34 6.41
N VAL A 90 -16.26 23.36 5.65
CA VAL A 90 -15.21 23.21 4.62
C VAL A 90 -13.86 22.84 5.24
N ILE A 91 -13.49 23.46 6.36
CA ILE A 91 -12.25 23.14 7.09
C ILE A 91 -12.27 21.69 7.57
N LEU A 92 -13.39 21.23 8.15
CA LEU A 92 -13.55 19.84 8.59
C LEU A 92 -13.48 18.86 7.43
N MET A 93 -14.09 19.18 6.29
CA MET A 93 -14.03 18.35 5.08
C MET A 93 -12.60 18.23 4.52
N ILE A 94 -11.85 19.33 4.48
CA ILE A 94 -10.45 19.32 4.07
C ILE A 94 -9.60 18.50 5.07
N GLY A 95 -9.82 18.71 6.36
CA GLY A 95 -9.12 17.98 7.42
C GLY A 95 -9.35 16.47 7.33
N SER A 96 -10.60 16.04 7.14
CA SER A 96 -10.96 14.62 6.98
C SER A 96 -10.35 14.03 5.70
N TYR A 97 -10.35 14.77 4.59
CA TYR A 97 -9.71 14.34 3.35
C TYR A 97 -8.20 14.10 3.53
N VAL A 98 -7.50 15.06 4.14
CA VAL A 98 -6.05 14.95 4.40
C VAL A 98 -5.75 13.77 5.33
N MET A 99 -6.58 13.58 6.35
CA MET A 99 -6.45 12.46 7.30
C MET A 99 -6.62 11.10 6.61
N ILE A 100 -7.68 10.92 5.83
CA ILE A 100 -7.94 9.68 5.08
C ILE A 100 -6.80 9.42 4.09
N ARG A 101 -6.37 10.44 3.36
CA ARG A 101 -5.25 10.32 2.41
C ARG A 101 -3.96 9.87 3.08
N ARG A 102 -3.63 10.40 4.27
CA ARG A 102 -2.40 10.08 5.00
C ARG A 102 -2.43 8.72 5.70
N LEU A 103 -3.57 8.40 6.32
CA LEU A 103 -3.67 7.21 7.18
C LEU A 103 -4.11 5.95 6.43
N ILE A 104 -4.77 6.09 5.28
CA ILE A 104 -5.35 4.95 4.55
C ILE A 104 -4.80 4.88 3.12
N VAL A 105 -5.04 5.92 2.30
CA VAL A 105 -4.77 5.83 0.86
C VAL A 105 -3.28 5.68 0.56
N LYS A 106 -2.45 6.54 1.13
CA LYS A 106 -1.00 6.51 0.91
C LYS A 106 -0.34 5.20 1.38
N PRO A 107 -0.64 4.67 2.59
CA PRO A 107 -0.15 3.36 3.01
C PRO A 107 -0.58 2.22 2.09
N LEU A 108 -1.86 2.17 1.67
CA LEU A 108 -2.35 1.11 0.78
C LEU A 108 -1.64 1.10 -0.57
N ILE A 109 -1.38 2.27 -1.15
CA ILE A 109 -0.60 2.37 -2.41
C ILE A 109 0.82 1.86 -2.21
N SER A 110 1.46 2.23 -1.10
CA SER A 110 2.81 1.76 -0.77
C SER A 110 2.85 0.24 -0.54
N TYR A 111 1.82 -0.33 0.07
CA TYR A 111 1.70 -1.77 0.28
C TYR A 111 1.57 -2.54 -1.04
N ASP A 112 0.70 -2.05 -1.96
CA ASP A 112 0.54 -2.64 -3.29
C ASP A 112 1.87 -2.66 -4.07
N GLU A 113 2.63 -1.58 -4.01
CA GLU A 113 3.95 -1.47 -4.63
C GLU A 113 4.96 -2.44 -4.00
N SER A 114 5.07 -2.48 -2.67
CA SER A 114 5.98 -3.39 -1.96
C SER A 114 5.63 -4.87 -2.22
N ILE A 115 4.35 -5.23 -2.26
CA ILE A 115 3.91 -6.60 -2.58
C ILE A 115 4.32 -6.99 -4.01
N LYS A 116 4.13 -6.10 -4.99
CA LYS A 116 4.53 -6.36 -6.39
C LYS A 116 6.03 -6.54 -6.57
N LEU A 117 6.82 -5.80 -5.77
CA LEU A 117 8.29 -5.92 -5.76
C LEU A 117 8.79 -7.12 -4.94
N GLY A 118 7.92 -7.79 -4.19
CA GLY A 118 8.32 -8.88 -3.31
C GLY A 118 9.17 -8.39 -2.14
N GLU A 119 8.81 -7.25 -1.56
CA GLU A 119 9.49 -6.63 -0.43
C GLU A 119 8.62 -6.62 0.83
N ILE A 120 9.22 -6.31 1.97
CA ILE A 120 8.51 -6.14 3.24
C ILE A 120 7.67 -4.85 3.20
N LEU A 121 6.48 -4.90 3.82
CA LEU A 121 5.60 -3.74 3.91
C LEU A 121 6.13 -2.71 4.91
N PRO A 122 6.10 -1.42 4.58
CA PRO A 122 6.41 -0.38 5.56
C PRO A 122 5.32 -0.29 6.64
N VAL A 123 5.70 -0.19 7.91
CA VAL A 123 4.74 -0.10 9.04
C VAL A 123 4.26 1.33 9.20
N ILE A 124 3.27 1.74 8.37
CA ILE A 124 2.74 3.11 8.29
C ILE A 124 1.21 3.10 8.21
N GLY A 125 0.59 4.24 8.49
CA GLY A 125 -0.86 4.42 8.37
C GLY A 125 -1.62 4.26 9.69
N ALA A 126 -2.91 3.92 9.61
CA ALA A 126 -3.75 3.61 10.76
C ALA A 126 -3.25 2.36 11.49
N VAL A 127 -3.60 2.21 12.76
CA VAL A 127 -3.11 1.10 13.60
C VAL A 127 -3.44 -0.27 12.99
N GLU A 128 -4.63 -0.40 12.39
CA GLU A 128 -5.08 -1.63 11.73
C GLU A 128 -4.19 -1.98 10.53
N LEU A 129 -3.78 -0.98 9.74
CA LEU A 129 -2.87 -1.16 8.62
C LEU A 129 -1.45 -1.49 9.09
N GLN A 130 -0.98 -0.87 10.17
CA GLN A 130 0.31 -1.19 10.78
C GLN A 130 0.35 -2.64 11.26
N ASN A 131 -0.70 -3.11 11.95
CA ASN A 131 -0.82 -4.49 12.39
C ASN A 131 -0.84 -5.46 11.21
N LEU A 132 -1.58 -5.12 10.14
CA LEU A 132 -1.59 -5.89 8.91
C LEU A 132 -0.18 -5.99 8.29
N ALA A 133 0.55 -4.87 8.24
CA ALA A 133 1.92 -4.87 7.71
C ALA A 133 2.87 -5.74 8.54
N VAL A 134 2.79 -5.68 9.87
CA VAL A 134 3.60 -6.51 10.76
C VAL A 134 3.31 -7.99 10.51
N THR A 135 2.03 -8.39 10.56
CA THR A 135 1.64 -9.79 10.33
C THR A 135 2.05 -10.29 8.94
N TYR A 136 1.86 -9.48 7.90
CA TYR A 136 2.33 -9.83 6.55
C TYR A 136 3.83 -10.04 6.51
N ASN A 137 4.60 -9.13 7.12
CA ASN A 137 6.06 -9.21 7.13
C ASN A 137 6.58 -10.46 7.86
N GLU A 138 5.94 -10.84 8.97
CA GLU A 138 6.26 -12.09 9.69
C GLU A 138 6.02 -13.32 8.79
N ILE A 139 4.86 -13.39 8.15
CA ILE A 139 4.51 -14.49 7.22
C ILE A 139 5.47 -14.50 6.01
N TYR A 140 5.77 -13.32 5.46
CA TYR A 140 6.67 -13.18 4.32
C TYR A 140 8.08 -13.71 4.63
N VAL A 141 8.64 -13.32 5.79
CA VAL A 141 9.96 -13.80 6.24
C VAL A 141 9.95 -15.31 6.49
N ALA A 142 8.95 -15.82 7.19
CA ALA A 142 8.81 -17.26 7.46
C ALA A 142 8.69 -18.08 6.15
N ASN A 143 7.92 -17.58 5.18
CA ASN A 143 7.80 -18.25 3.86
C ASN A 143 9.13 -18.24 3.10
N LYS A 144 9.88 -17.14 3.14
CA LYS A 144 11.22 -17.05 2.51
C LYS A 144 12.23 -18.02 3.14
N GLU A 145 12.20 -18.17 4.45
CA GLU A 145 13.04 -19.14 5.15
C GLU A 145 12.64 -20.57 4.80
N THR A 146 11.33 -20.86 4.79
CA THR A 146 10.80 -22.16 4.39
C THR A 146 11.16 -22.50 2.93
N GLU A 147 11.05 -21.54 2.01
CA GLU A 147 11.46 -21.72 0.61
C GLU A 147 12.94 -22.07 0.49
N LYS A 148 13.82 -21.41 1.27
CA LYS A 148 15.25 -21.73 1.30
C LYS A 148 15.51 -23.13 1.83
N LEU A 149 14.83 -23.55 2.90
CA LEU A 149 14.94 -24.88 3.46
C LEU A 149 14.49 -25.95 2.47
N ILE A 150 13.30 -25.78 1.86
CA ILE A 150 12.79 -26.72 0.85
C ILE A 150 13.75 -26.82 -0.34
N ARG A 151 14.29 -25.69 -0.81
CA ARG A 151 15.27 -25.68 -1.90
C ARG A 151 16.54 -26.41 -1.49
N HIS A 152 17.06 -26.15 -0.27
CA HIS A 152 18.24 -26.82 0.24
C HIS A 152 18.03 -28.34 0.33
N GLU A 153 16.91 -28.79 0.91
CA GLU A 153 16.54 -30.21 0.97
C GLU A 153 16.38 -30.85 -0.43
N ALA A 154 15.85 -30.12 -1.39
CA ALA A 154 15.69 -30.59 -2.76
C ALA A 154 17.03 -30.66 -3.53
N GLU A 155 18.02 -29.84 -3.18
CA GLU A 155 19.30 -29.72 -3.88
C GLU A 155 20.44 -30.49 -3.19
N HIS A 156 20.34 -30.79 -1.89
CA HIS A 156 21.41 -31.42 -1.10
C HIS A 156 21.08 -32.84 -0.63
N ASP A 157 22.12 -33.60 -0.37
CA ASP A 157 22.04 -34.93 0.26
C ASP A 157 21.88 -34.78 1.78
N PRO A 158 20.86 -35.39 2.40
CA PRO A 158 20.55 -35.18 3.83
C PRO A 158 21.60 -35.74 4.79
N LEU A 159 22.48 -36.66 4.34
CA LEU A 159 23.53 -37.24 5.17
C LEU A 159 24.79 -36.37 5.18
N THR A 160 25.19 -35.84 4.01
CA THR A 160 26.51 -35.23 3.80
C THR A 160 26.45 -33.71 3.58
N ASP A 161 25.26 -33.18 3.37
CA ASP A 161 25.04 -31.73 3.03
C ASP A 161 25.76 -31.29 1.74
N LEU A 162 26.16 -32.24 0.89
CA LEU A 162 26.64 -31.97 -0.45
C LEU A 162 25.48 -31.87 -1.43
N PHE A 163 25.73 -31.37 -2.64
CA PHE A 163 24.72 -31.46 -3.70
C PHE A 163 24.34 -32.90 -3.97
N ASN A 164 23.04 -33.17 -4.11
CA ASN A 164 22.53 -34.50 -4.41
C ASN A 164 22.67 -34.84 -5.91
N ARG A 165 22.33 -36.09 -6.28
CA ARG A 165 22.37 -36.55 -7.68
C ARG A 165 21.54 -35.71 -8.62
N GLY A 166 20.32 -35.28 -8.21
CA GLY A 166 19.46 -34.45 -9.04
C GLY A 166 20.07 -33.06 -9.36
N SER A 167 20.82 -32.51 -8.41
CA SER A 167 21.58 -31.28 -8.60
C SER A 167 22.80 -31.51 -9.49
N PHE A 168 23.52 -32.61 -9.30
CA PHE A 168 24.62 -33.00 -10.16
C PHE A 168 24.19 -33.15 -11.63
N ASP A 169 23.07 -33.84 -11.90
CA ASP A 169 22.57 -34.05 -13.27
C ASP A 169 22.22 -32.73 -13.97
N LYS A 170 21.66 -31.78 -13.22
CA LYS A 170 21.38 -30.42 -13.73
C LYS A 170 22.66 -29.63 -14.00
N LEU A 171 23.61 -29.65 -13.07
CA LEU A 171 24.85 -28.91 -13.17
C LEU A 171 25.73 -29.43 -14.32
N ILE A 172 25.90 -30.75 -14.45
CA ILE A 172 26.71 -31.32 -15.53
C ILE A 172 26.13 -30.96 -16.91
N HIS A 173 24.79 -31.00 -17.06
CA HIS A 173 24.14 -30.58 -18.30
C HIS A 173 24.41 -29.10 -18.65
N ILE A 174 24.38 -28.21 -17.65
CA ILE A 174 24.70 -26.77 -17.86
C ILE A 174 26.14 -26.59 -18.34
N TYR A 175 27.11 -27.32 -17.72
CA TYR A 175 28.52 -27.18 -18.09
C TYR A 175 28.86 -27.89 -19.39
N GLU A 176 28.22 -29.02 -19.74
CA GLU A 176 28.39 -29.68 -21.02
C GLU A 176 27.86 -28.84 -22.19
N THR A 177 26.81 -28.06 -21.99
CA THR A 177 26.22 -27.18 -23.01
C THR A 177 26.85 -25.79 -23.05
N GLY A 178 27.60 -25.41 -22.00
CA GLY A 178 28.29 -24.15 -21.89
C GLY A 178 29.66 -24.13 -22.58
N GLU A 179 30.24 -22.93 -22.73
CA GLU A 179 31.57 -22.74 -23.35
C GLU A 179 32.72 -22.74 -22.33
N SER A 180 32.42 -22.71 -21.02
CA SER A 180 33.43 -22.60 -19.97
C SER A 180 34.11 -23.94 -19.74
N PRO A 181 35.46 -23.99 -19.66
CA PRO A 181 36.19 -25.23 -19.43
C PRO A 181 35.93 -25.72 -17.99
N PHE A 182 35.74 -27.03 -17.83
CA PHE A 182 35.55 -27.67 -16.53
C PHE A 182 36.22 -29.05 -16.48
N ALA A 183 36.46 -29.53 -15.29
CA ALA A 183 36.85 -30.91 -15.02
C ALA A 183 35.77 -31.62 -14.24
N LEU A 184 35.43 -32.85 -14.64
CA LEU A 184 34.58 -33.76 -13.90
C LEU A 184 35.47 -34.82 -13.23
N ILE A 185 35.24 -34.97 -11.94
CA ILE A 185 35.99 -35.91 -11.06
C ILE A 185 34.97 -36.83 -10.43
N PHE A 186 35.01 -38.12 -10.70
CA PHE A 186 34.28 -39.12 -9.96
C PHE A 186 35.14 -39.67 -8.85
N VAL A 187 34.56 -39.93 -7.69
CA VAL A 187 35.21 -40.40 -6.49
C VAL A 187 34.39 -41.52 -5.88
N ASP A 188 35.00 -42.63 -5.67
CA ASP A 188 34.42 -43.81 -5.01
C ASP A 188 35.17 -44.11 -3.69
N VAL A 189 34.48 -44.50 -2.64
CA VAL A 189 35.09 -44.86 -1.37
C VAL A 189 35.45 -46.33 -1.37
N ASP A 190 36.74 -46.65 -1.43
CA ASP A 190 37.24 -48.01 -1.49
C ASP A 190 36.78 -48.85 -0.28
N VAL A 191 36.40 -50.10 -0.55
CA VAL A 191 35.99 -51.10 0.44
C VAL A 191 34.87 -50.69 1.40
N PHE A 192 34.06 -49.66 1.03
CA PHE A 192 33.01 -49.10 1.86
C PHE A 192 31.99 -50.15 2.34
N LYS A 193 31.67 -51.15 1.49
CA LYS A 193 30.80 -52.22 1.86
C LYS A 193 31.37 -53.07 3.02
N GLU A 194 32.66 -53.37 2.98
CA GLU A 194 33.33 -54.12 4.05
C GLU A 194 33.33 -53.39 5.38
N VAL A 195 33.45 -52.04 5.32
CA VAL A 195 33.30 -51.19 6.49
C VAL A 195 31.91 -51.29 7.09
N ASN A 196 30.86 -51.22 6.26
CA ASN A 196 29.48 -51.34 6.72
C ASN A 196 29.23 -52.76 7.33
N ASP A 197 29.72 -53.78 6.68
CA ASP A 197 29.56 -55.19 7.13
C ASP A 197 30.29 -55.42 8.45
N THR A 198 31.43 -54.78 8.69
CA THR A 198 32.27 -54.97 9.89
C THR A 198 31.89 -54.08 11.06
N PHE A 199 31.60 -52.78 10.79
CA PHE A 199 31.40 -51.77 11.82
C PHE A 199 29.97 -51.25 11.90
N GLY A 200 29.10 -51.67 10.99
CA GLY A 200 27.70 -51.24 10.91
C GLY A 200 27.49 -49.93 10.18
N HIS A 201 26.25 -49.75 9.68
CA HIS A 201 25.88 -48.57 8.87
C HIS A 201 26.10 -47.22 9.58
N GLY A 202 26.00 -47.16 10.92
CA GLY A 202 26.24 -45.91 11.66
C GLY A 202 27.67 -45.42 11.57
N ILE A 203 28.67 -46.31 11.47
CA ILE A 203 30.08 -45.96 11.21
C ILE A 203 30.27 -45.58 9.75
N GLY A 204 29.64 -46.34 8.82
CA GLY A 204 29.64 -45.97 7.40
C GLY A 204 29.11 -44.58 7.15
N ASP A 205 27.99 -44.19 7.78
CA ASP A 205 27.45 -42.83 7.71
C ASP A 205 28.43 -41.76 8.21
N GLN A 206 29.18 -42.04 9.26
CA GLN A 206 30.22 -41.13 9.78
C GLN A 206 31.39 -41.00 8.79
N ILE A 207 31.80 -42.10 8.16
CA ILE A 207 32.83 -42.09 7.12
C ILE A 207 32.37 -41.25 5.93
N LEU A 208 31.15 -41.42 5.45
CA LEU A 208 30.60 -40.60 4.34
C LEU A 208 30.56 -39.10 4.66
N ARG A 209 30.17 -38.74 5.90
CA ARG A 209 30.25 -37.34 6.35
C ARG A 209 31.70 -36.82 6.39
N LYS A 210 32.64 -37.66 6.80
CA LYS A 210 34.06 -37.31 6.82
C LYS A 210 34.60 -37.10 5.40
N VAL A 211 34.36 -38.04 4.48
CA VAL A 211 34.73 -37.93 3.06
C VAL A 211 34.17 -36.63 2.47
N ALA A 212 32.87 -36.35 2.68
CA ALA A 212 32.22 -35.13 2.24
C ALA A 212 32.95 -33.86 2.77
N SER A 213 33.29 -33.86 4.05
CA SER A 213 34.00 -32.74 4.68
C SER A 213 35.41 -32.57 4.08
N VAL A 214 36.16 -33.64 3.87
CA VAL A 214 37.49 -33.61 3.27
C VAL A 214 37.41 -33.14 1.83
N LEU A 215 36.50 -33.64 1.03
CA LEU A 215 36.31 -33.17 -0.34
C LEU A 215 35.93 -31.68 -0.37
N LYS A 216 34.99 -31.23 0.47
CA LYS A 216 34.58 -29.82 0.55
C LYS A 216 35.74 -28.88 0.96
N LYS A 217 36.69 -29.35 1.79
CA LYS A 217 37.89 -28.63 2.19
C LYS A 217 38.92 -28.55 1.06
N GLN A 218 39.07 -29.58 0.25
CA GLN A 218 40.06 -29.65 -0.85
C GLN A 218 39.63 -28.82 -2.07
N PHE A 219 38.34 -28.68 -2.34
CA PHE A 219 37.84 -27.94 -3.51
C PHE A 219 37.37 -26.52 -3.13
N ARG A 220 37.30 -25.62 -4.10
CA ARG A 220 36.94 -24.21 -3.88
C ARG A 220 35.41 -24.08 -3.67
N ASN A 221 34.98 -23.03 -3.01
CA ASN A 221 33.54 -22.74 -2.82
C ASN A 221 32.76 -22.55 -4.14
N ILE A 222 33.46 -22.31 -5.26
CA ILE A 222 32.88 -22.19 -6.59
C ILE A 222 32.80 -23.55 -7.31
N ASP A 223 33.47 -24.59 -6.82
CA ASP A 223 33.41 -25.94 -7.36
C ASP A 223 32.22 -26.68 -6.70
N TYR A 224 31.59 -27.55 -7.45
CA TYR A 224 30.42 -28.28 -6.97
C TYR A 224 30.84 -29.67 -6.52
N VAL A 225 30.75 -29.92 -5.23
CA VAL A 225 30.97 -31.24 -4.63
C VAL A 225 29.62 -31.90 -4.42
N CYS A 226 29.42 -33.09 -4.99
CA CYS A 226 28.14 -33.78 -5.03
C CYS A 226 28.30 -35.22 -4.46
N ARG A 227 27.22 -35.73 -3.85
CA ARG A 227 27.06 -37.17 -3.58
C ARG A 227 26.05 -37.73 -4.56
N ILE A 228 26.48 -38.67 -5.40
CA ILE A 228 25.68 -39.20 -6.51
C ILE A 228 25.16 -40.62 -6.28
N GLY A 229 25.72 -41.33 -5.31
CA GLY A 229 25.34 -42.72 -4.96
C GLY A 229 25.60 -42.98 -3.50
N GLY A 230 25.56 -44.25 -3.09
CA GLY A 230 25.84 -44.69 -1.73
C GLY A 230 27.18 -44.22 -1.20
N ASP A 231 28.23 -44.62 -1.87
CA ASP A 231 29.66 -44.34 -1.61
C ASP A 231 30.30 -43.54 -2.73
N GLU A 232 29.51 -43.11 -3.74
CA GLU A 232 29.96 -42.39 -4.92
C GLU A 232 29.79 -40.88 -4.76
N PHE A 233 30.84 -40.14 -5.03
CA PHE A 233 30.86 -38.67 -5.06
C PHE A 233 31.30 -38.15 -6.44
N ALA A 234 30.93 -36.94 -6.74
CA ALA A 234 31.39 -36.26 -7.95
C ALA A 234 31.82 -34.84 -7.62
N VAL A 235 32.83 -34.31 -8.33
CA VAL A 235 33.19 -32.91 -8.23
C VAL A 235 33.22 -32.29 -9.64
N ILE A 236 32.48 -31.22 -9.82
CA ILE A 236 32.55 -30.37 -11.03
C ILE A 236 33.45 -29.18 -10.69
N MET A 237 34.68 -29.22 -11.18
CA MET A 237 35.66 -28.16 -10.98
C MET A 237 35.55 -27.14 -12.11
N VAL A 238 35.00 -25.98 -11.80
CA VAL A 238 34.70 -24.94 -12.80
C VAL A 238 35.96 -24.16 -13.22
N ASN A 239 35.91 -23.59 -14.44
CA ASN A 239 37.05 -22.85 -15.03
C ASN A 239 38.37 -23.64 -14.93
N SER A 240 38.31 -24.95 -15.30
CA SER A 240 39.44 -25.87 -15.16
C SER A 240 39.62 -26.70 -16.42
N ALA A 241 40.71 -26.48 -17.09
CA ALA A 241 41.13 -27.22 -18.24
C ALA A 241 42.17 -28.30 -17.89
N SER A 242 42.62 -29.06 -18.86
CA SER A 242 43.58 -30.20 -18.71
C SER A 242 44.94 -29.80 -18.13
N ASP A 243 45.29 -28.51 -18.12
CA ASP A 243 46.46 -27.95 -17.41
C ASP A 243 46.40 -28.11 -15.88
N LYS A 244 45.20 -28.29 -15.31
CA LYS A 244 44.98 -28.47 -13.86
C LYS A 244 45.12 -29.92 -13.38
N ARG A 245 45.48 -30.87 -14.25
CA ARG A 245 45.61 -32.29 -13.89
C ARG A 245 46.51 -32.51 -12.68
N CYS A 246 47.68 -31.88 -12.60
CA CYS A 246 48.59 -31.99 -11.48
C CYS A 246 48.02 -31.41 -10.19
N THR A 247 47.23 -30.34 -10.29
CA THR A 247 46.53 -29.73 -9.10
C THR A 247 45.47 -30.68 -8.55
N ILE A 248 44.66 -31.28 -9.44
CA ILE A 248 43.63 -32.24 -9.03
C ILE A 248 44.30 -33.46 -8.38
N LYS A 249 45.35 -34.04 -9.01
CA LYS A 249 46.08 -35.16 -8.43
C LYS A 249 46.58 -34.87 -7.01
N LYS A 250 47.20 -33.70 -6.81
CA LYS A 250 47.68 -33.29 -5.48
C LYS A 250 46.55 -33.19 -4.45
N LYS A 251 45.40 -32.62 -4.84
CA LYS A 251 44.23 -32.49 -3.96
C LYS A 251 43.65 -33.87 -3.53
N ILE A 252 43.65 -34.82 -4.45
CA ILE A 252 43.20 -36.18 -4.16
C ILE A 252 44.21 -36.93 -3.29
N GLU A 253 45.53 -36.77 -3.53
CA GLU A 253 46.59 -37.32 -2.69
C GLU A 253 46.47 -36.77 -1.23
N GLU A 254 46.28 -35.47 -1.06
CA GLU A 254 46.04 -34.87 0.25
C GLU A 254 44.73 -35.36 0.92
N ALA A 255 43.68 -35.55 0.16
CA ALA A 255 42.42 -36.13 0.69
C ALA A 255 42.64 -37.60 1.16
N ASN A 256 43.30 -38.42 0.33
CA ASN A 256 43.63 -39.78 0.67
C ASN A 256 44.54 -39.90 1.89
N GLU A 257 45.55 -39.02 2.03
CA GLU A 257 46.41 -38.99 3.20
C GLU A 257 45.63 -38.70 4.50
N GLU A 258 44.67 -37.72 4.44
CA GLU A 258 43.83 -37.38 5.58
C GLU A 258 42.84 -38.53 5.95
N LEU A 259 42.31 -39.27 4.95
CA LEU A 259 41.36 -40.35 5.16
C LEU A 259 42.04 -41.68 5.55
N SER A 260 43.26 -41.92 5.07
CA SER A 260 44.04 -43.15 5.41
C SER A 260 44.71 -43.06 6.78
N ASN A 261 44.91 -41.89 7.30
CA ASN A 261 45.51 -41.66 8.62
C ASN A 261 44.54 -40.89 9.53
N PRO A 262 43.39 -41.46 9.88
CA PRO A 262 42.37 -40.75 10.64
C PRO A 262 42.87 -40.43 12.05
N THR A 263 42.68 -39.18 12.48
CA THR A 263 42.94 -38.70 13.84
C THR A 263 41.80 -38.96 14.81
N ASP A 264 40.67 -39.41 14.28
CA ASP A 264 39.43 -39.82 14.98
C ASP A 264 39.41 -41.34 15.08
N SER A 265 38.44 -41.89 15.80
CA SER A 265 38.25 -43.34 16.00
C SER A 265 37.63 -44.05 14.81
N LEU A 266 37.54 -43.43 13.63
CA LEU A 266 36.95 -44.01 12.42
C LEU A 266 37.94 -44.94 11.70
N PRO A 267 37.47 -45.99 11.03
CA PRO A 267 38.29 -46.81 10.14
C PRO A 267 38.97 -45.98 9.06
N ALA A 268 40.21 -46.32 8.72
CA ALA A 268 40.91 -45.77 7.57
C ALA A 268 40.22 -46.22 6.26
N VAL A 269 40.04 -45.27 5.34
CA VAL A 269 39.51 -45.51 3.99
C VAL A 269 40.37 -44.79 2.96
N SER A 270 40.29 -45.20 1.70
CA SER A 270 40.90 -44.52 0.57
C SER A 270 39.84 -44.20 -0.47
N LEU A 271 40.21 -43.35 -1.43
CA LEU A 271 39.36 -42.92 -2.53
C LEU A 271 39.94 -43.40 -3.86
N SER A 272 39.16 -44.06 -4.69
CA SER A 272 39.41 -44.27 -6.09
C SER A 272 38.84 -43.11 -6.89
N VAL A 273 39.60 -42.57 -7.85
CA VAL A 273 39.24 -41.33 -8.55
C VAL A 273 39.48 -41.41 -10.04
N GLY A 274 38.45 -41.10 -10.81
CA GLY A 274 38.51 -40.90 -12.28
C GLY A 274 38.32 -39.45 -12.64
N VAL A 275 39.05 -38.91 -13.62
CA VAL A 275 39.04 -37.48 -14.01
C VAL A 275 38.94 -37.34 -15.50
N ALA A 276 37.93 -36.58 -15.97
CA ALA A 276 37.80 -36.12 -17.34
C ALA A 276 37.73 -34.61 -17.46
N PHE A 277 38.27 -34.06 -18.53
CA PHE A 277 38.25 -32.61 -18.81
C PHE A 277 37.36 -32.30 -20.01
N SER A 278 36.68 -31.15 -19.99
CA SER A 278 35.87 -30.71 -21.13
C SER A 278 36.68 -30.45 -22.39
N ASP A 279 37.96 -30.05 -22.27
CA ASP A 279 38.91 -29.78 -23.36
C ASP A 279 39.71 -31.01 -23.82
N ARG A 280 39.26 -32.22 -23.44
CA ARG A 280 39.93 -33.49 -23.82
C ARG A 280 39.98 -33.67 -25.33
N LYS A 281 41.12 -34.16 -25.84
CA LYS A 281 41.40 -34.26 -27.30
C LYS A 281 40.67 -35.42 -27.99
N ASN A 282 40.38 -36.50 -27.28
CA ASN A 282 39.79 -37.71 -27.87
C ASN A 282 38.63 -38.23 -26.94
N PRO A 283 37.46 -37.57 -26.99
CA PRO A 283 36.32 -38.06 -26.23
C PRO A 283 35.85 -39.43 -26.74
N LYS A 284 35.77 -40.41 -25.85
CA LYS A 284 35.23 -41.74 -26.14
C LYS A 284 33.72 -41.84 -25.96
N GLY A 285 33.14 -40.85 -25.29
CA GLY A 285 31.73 -40.76 -24.99
C GLY A 285 31.36 -39.42 -24.34
N SER A 286 30.35 -39.43 -23.49
CA SER A 286 30.07 -38.27 -22.60
C SER A 286 31.25 -38.08 -21.64
N ILE A 287 31.36 -36.87 -21.06
CA ILE A 287 32.42 -36.59 -20.08
C ILE A 287 32.28 -37.50 -18.84
N SER A 288 31.06 -37.85 -18.49
CA SER A 288 30.77 -38.78 -17.38
C SER A 288 31.34 -40.19 -17.68
N ASN A 289 31.13 -40.73 -18.88
CA ASN A 289 31.68 -42.03 -19.27
C ASN A 289 33.22 -42.02 -19.29
N ASP A 290 33.81 -40.93 -19.77
CA ASP A 290 35.28 -40.78 -19.83
C ASP A 290 35.89 -40.60 -18.43
N ALA A 291 35.15 -39.99 -17.47
CA ALA A 291 35.60 -39.86 -16.07
C ALA A 291 35.48 -41.17 -15.32
N ASP A 292 34.41 -41.94 -15.55
CA ASP A 292 34.19 -43.25 -14.95
C ASP A 292 35.20 -44.32 -15.40
N ALA A 293 35.67 -44.19 -16.66
CA ALA A 293 36.65 -45.13 -17.25
C ALA A 293 38.12 -44.75 -16.98
N ALA A 294 38.38 -43.63 -16.29
CA ALA A 294 39.73 -43.09 -16.08
C ALA A 294 40.38 -43.57 -14.78
#